data_dca28fea35dde3c29f06de8e728628db
#
_entry.id   dca28fea35dde3c29f06de8e728628db
#
_cell.length_a   1.000
_cell.length_b   1.000
_cell.length_c   1.000
_cell.angle_alpha   90.00
_cell.angle_beta   90.00
_cell.angle_gamma   90.00
#
_symmetry.space_group_name_H-M   'P 1'
#
loop_
_entity.id
_entity.type
_entity.pdbx_description
1 polymer ?
#
loop_
_entity_poly.entity_id
_entity_poly.type
_entity_poly.pdbx_seq_one_letter_code
_entity_poly.pdbx_strand_id
1 'polypeptide(L)'
;MNGTNAYDWIVGFSDRFAGAQEQLSDLDRQLGDGDFGTNIASALTRVDQALPSRSDASPRTVFTAVSTGFLATGGTSGPLFGMFFREMGNAFDSDELTVEALAQGVANGLAAVERLGKAAVGDATMVDAISPAADALGALAGSDCTAERALHEAATAAREGAQSTADIVAARGRASYVGELGRGVLDPGAAMVAMFFEAGAAIAGSEVATRT
;
A
#
# COMPACT_ATOMS: atom_id res chain seq x y z
N MET A 1 -15.99 9.74 1.61
CA MET A 1 -15.53 9.09 0.36
C MET A 1 -16.36 7.83 0.12
N ASN A 2 -16.42 7.30 -1.09
CA ASN A 2 -17.26 6.14 -1.45
C ASN A 2 -16.52 5.16 -2.38
N GLY A 3 -17.22 4.19 -2.96
CA GLY A 3 -16.64 3.20 -3.85
C GLY A 3 -16.00 3.78 -5.12
N THR A 4 -16.56 4.85 -5.67
CA THR A 4 -15.96 5.58 -6.80
C THR A 4 -14.60 6.15 -6.43
N ASN A 5 -14.45 6.67 -5.21
CA ASN A 5 -13.15 7.16 -4.72
C ASN A 5 -12.16 6.01 -4.51
N ALA A 6 -12.62 4.85 -4.04
CA ALA A 6 -11.77 3.66 -3.95
C ALA A 6 -11.27 3.21 -5.32
N TYR A 7 -12.15 3.23 -6.33
CA TYR A 7 -11.78 2.93 -7.72
C TYR A 7 -10.71 3.91 -8.24
N ASP A 8 -10.97 5.21 -8.12
CA ASP A 8 -10.06 6.26 -8.58
C ASP A 8 -8.72 6.21 -7.81
N TRP A 9 -8.73 5.83 -6.53
CA TRP A 9 -7.53 5.61 -5.72
C TRP A 9 -6.65 4.51 -6.33
N ILE A 10 -7.23 3.36 -6.70
CA ILE A 10 -6.46 2.25 -7.26
C ILE A 10 -5.95 2.58 -8.66
N VAL A 11 -6.73 3.27 -9.49
CA VAL A 11 -6.26 3.76 -10.80
C VAL A 11 -5.08 4.73 -10.60
N GLY A 12 -5.22 5.72 -9.72
CA GLY A 12 -4.13 6.67 -9.42
C GLY A 12 -2.88 6.01 -8.83
N PHE A 13 -3.06 4.95 -8.03
CA PHE A 13 -1.95 4.14 -7.53
C PHE A 13 -1.23 3.39 -8.68
N SER A 14 -2.00 2.78 -9.60
CA SER A 14 -1.43 2.08 -10.76
C SER A 14 -0.65 3.04 -11.68
N ASP A 15 -1.17 4.24 -11.90
CA ASP A 15 -0.50 5.27 -12.69
C ASP A 15 0.82 5.74 -12.04
N ARG A 16 0.82 5.96 -10.71
CA ARG A 16 2.03 6.31 -9.96
C ARG A 16 3.09 5.21 -10.04
N PHE A 17 2.65 3.96 -9.87
CA PHE A 17 3.54 2.82 -10.00
C PHE A 17 4.14 2.74 -11.42
N ALA A 18 3.34 2.91 -12.47
CA ALA A 18 3.82 2.87 -13.85
C ALA A 18 4.92 3.93 -14.11
N GLY A 19 4.77 5.13 -13.53
CA GLY A 19 5.78 6.18 -13.59
C GLY A 19 7.06 5.89 -12.79
N ALA A 20 7.00 5.00 -11.79
CA ALA A 20 8.09 4.67 -10.88
C ALA A 20 8.66 3.25 -11.06
N GLN A 21 8.11 2.46 -11.98
CA GLN A 21 8.43 1.04 -12.13
C GLN A 21 9.93 0.76 -12.30
N GLU A 22 10.61 1.55 -13.14
CA GLU A 22 12.05 1.39 -13.38
C GLU A 22 12.85 1.71 -12.12
N GLN A 23 12.50 2.80 -11.43
CA GLN A 23 13.16 3.18 -10.18
C GLN A 23 12.99 2.09 -9.11
N LEU A 24 11.80 1.51 -8.95
CA LEU A 24 11.57 0.42 -8.01
C LEU A 24 12.33 -0.85 -8.38
N SER A 25 12.45 -1.13 -9.67
CA SER A 25 13.31 -2.24 -10.15
C SER A 25 14.79 -1.97 -9.88
N ASP A 26 15.24 -0.72 -9.98
CA ASP A 26 16.62 -0.35 -9.65
C ASP A 26 16.93 -0.49 -8.16
N LEU A 27 15.99 -0.12 -7.28
CA LEU A 27 16.11 -0.36 -5.85
C LEU A 27 16.21 -1.86 -5.56
N ASP A 28 15.34 -2.67 -6.17
CA ASP A 28 15.36 -4.12 -5.98
C ASP A 28 16.63 -4.78 -6.54
N ARG A 29 17.21 -4.27 -7.64
CA ARG A 29 18.51 -4.76 -8.15
C ARG A 29 19.66 -4.51 -7.17
N GLN A 30 19.58 -3.47 -6.36
CA GLN A 30 20.57 -3.19 -5.32
C GLN A 30 20.38 -4.04 -4.07
N LEU A 31 19.15 -4.49 -3.81
CA LEU A 31 18.75 -5.24 -2.61
C LEU A 31 18.42 -6.73 -2.89
N GLY A 32 18.29 -7.12 -4.16
CA GLY A 32 17.81 -8.44 -4.53
C GLY A 32 18.09 -8.80 -5.99
N ASP A 33 17.10 -9.35 -6.68
CA ASP A 33 17.21 -9.84 -8.04
C ASP A 33 16.61 -8.94 -9.13
N GLY A 34 16.01 -7.81 -8.73
CA GLY A 34 15.48 -6.80 -9.66
C GLY A 34 14.13 -7.18 -10.28
N ASP A 35 13.45 -8.19 -9.78
CA ASP A 35 12.18 -8.65 -10.35
C ASP A 35 10.94 -7.92 -9.79
N PHE A 36 11.09 -7.11 -8.74
CA PHE A 36 10.01 -6.43 -8.04
C PHE A 36 9.11 -5.63 -8.99
N GLY A 37 9.69 -4.73 -9.79
CA GLY A 37 8.92 -3.88 -10.70
C GLY A 37 8.12 -4.68 -11.72
N THR A 38 8.69 -5.75 -12.27
CA THR A 38 8.01 -6.64 -13.22
C THR A 38 6.88 -7.42 -12.58
N ASN A 39 7.10 -7.94 -11.37
CA ASN A 39 6.09 -8.69 -10.63
C ASN A 39 4.90 -7.80 -10.27
N ILE A 40 5.16 -6.57 -9.78
CA ILE A 40 4.09 -5.62 -9.44
C ILE A 40 3.34 -5.14 -10.69
N ALA A 41 4.02 -4.84 -11.80
CA ALA A 41 3.37 -4.50 -13.07
C ALA A 41 2.41 -5.61 -13.53
N SER A 42 2.85 -6.87 -13.41
CA SER A 42 2.01 -8.03 -13.71
C SER A 42 0.79 -8.14 -12.77
N ALA A 43 0.96 -7.83 -11.47
CA ALA A 43 -0.13 -7.80 -10.52
C ALA A 43 -1.15 -6.70 -10.88
N LEU A 44 -0.68 -5.48 -11.13
CA LEU A 44 -1.56 -4.34 -11.47
C LEU A 44 -2.29 -4.55 -12.80
N THR A 45 -1.69 -5.19 -13.79
CA THR A 45 -2.39 -5.60 -15.02
C THR A 45 -3.57 -6.54 -14.71
N ARG A 46 -3.40 -7.48 -13.76
CA ARG A 46 -4.50 -8.36 -13.34
C ARG A 46 -5.55 -7.62 -12.50
N VAL A 47 -5.11 -6.66 -11.70
CA VAL A 47 -6.02 -5.76 -10.96
C VAL A 47 -6.93 -5.02 -11.93
N ASP A 48 -6.37 -4.38 -12.96
CA ASP A 48 -7.13 -3.64 -13.98
C ASP A 48 -8.20 -4.52 -14.65
N GLN A 49 -7.86 -5.77 -14.96
CA GLN A 49 -8.79 -6.75 -15.52
C GLN A 49 -9.89 -7.21 -14.56
N ALA A 50 -9.64 -7.14 -13.25
CA ALA A 50 -10.54 -7.61 -12.20
C ALA A 50 -11.38 -6.48 -11.57
N LEU A 51 -11.02 -5.21 -11.78
CA LEU A 51 -11.76 -4.07 -11.25
C LEU A 51 -13.21 -4.08 -11.76
N PRO A 52 -14.20 -3.79 -10.90
CA PRO A 52 -15.58 -3.58 -11.34
C PRO A 52 -15.66 -2.36 -12.25
N SER A 53 -16.81 -2.14 -12.92
CA SER A 53 -17.04 -0.84 -13.54
C SER A 53 -17.02 0.26 -12.47
N ARG A 54 -16.61 1.48 -12.83
CA ARG A 54 -16.52 2.59 -11.88
C ARG A 54 -17.86 2.90 -11.20
N SER A 55 -18.98 2.68 -11.91
CA SER A 55 -20.35 2.88 -11.38
C SER A 55 -20.78 1.81 -10.37
N ASP A 56 -20.23 0.60 -10.47
CA ASP A 56 -20.58 -0.55 -9.63
C ASP A 56 -19.54 -0.79 -8.50
N ALA A 57 -18.56 0.13 -8.42
CA ALA A 57 -17.47 0.03 -7.45
C ALA A 57 -17.96 0.30 -6.03
N SER A 58 -17.64 -0.61 -5.11
CA SER A 58 -17.65 -0.38 -3.67
C SER A 58 -16.22 -0.52 -3.12
N PRO A 59 -15.90 0.04 -1.96
CA PRO A 59 -14.55 -0.14 -1.38
C PRO A 59 -14.19 -1.62 -1.26
N ARG A 60 -15.12 -2.46 -0.80
CA ARG A 60 -14.94 -3.91 -0.69
C ARG A 60 -14.61 -4.56 -2.03
N THR A 61 -15.39 -4.29 -3.09
CA THR A 61 -15.19 -4.93 -4.40
C THR A 61 -13.88 -4.48 -5.04
N VAL A 62 -13.52 -3.21 -4.89
CA VAL A 62 -12.26 -2.66 -5.40
C VAL A 62 -11.06 -3.33 -4.71
N PHE A 63 -10.98 -3.32 -3.38
CA PHE A 63 -9.85 -3.93 -2.67
C PHE A 63 -9.81 -5.45 -2.81
N THR A 64 -10.95 -6.12 -3.01
CA THR A 64 -11.00 -7.54 -3.36
C THR A 64 -10.37 -7.81 -4.74
N ALA A 65 -10.65 -6.95 -5.73
CA ALA A 65 -10.02 -7.04 -7.05
C ALA A 65 -8.51 -6.84 -6.97
N VAL A 66 -8.05 -5.85 -6.19
CA VAL A 66 -6.62 -5.62 -5.93
C VAL A 66 -5.98 -6.85 -5.29
N SER A 67 -6.58 -7.37 -4.23
CA SER A 67 -6.11 -8.60 -3.57
C SER A 67 -5.98 -9.76 -4.56
N THR A 68 -6.99 -9.97 -5.38
CA THR A 68 -7.01 -11.06 -6.37
C THR A 68 -5.86 -10.94 -7.37
N GLY A 69 -5.62 -9.75 -7.91
CA GLY A 69 -4.53 -9.51 -8.85
C GLY A 69 -3.15 -9.79 -8.25
N PHE A 70 -2.94 -9.36 -7.00
CA PHE A 70 -1.68 -9.60 -6.28
C PHE A 70 -1.50 -11.06 -5.88
N LEU A 71 -2.53 -11.74 -5.36
CA LEU A 71 -2.45 -13.16 -4.98
C LEU A 71 -2.20 -14.09 -6.18
N ALA A 72 -2.60 -13.68 -7.38
CA ALA A 72 -2.33 -14.41 -8.62
C ALA A 72 -0.92 -14.16 -9.19
N THR A 73 -0.10 -13.35 -8.50
CA THR A 73 1.25 -12.98 -8.95
C THR A 73 2.30 -13.72 -8.14
N GLY A 74 3.36 -14.17 -8.81
CA GLY A 74 4.47 -14.87 -8.18
C GLY A 74 5.38 -13.94 -7.35
N GLY A 75 6.43 -14.52 -6.81
CA GLY A 75 7.37 -13.83 -5.93
C GLY A 75 6.87 -13.70 -4.49
N THR A 76 7.65 -13.05 -3.64
CA THR A 76 7.29 -12.84 -2.22
C THR A 76 6.30 -11.68 -2.05
N SER A 77 6.43 -10.64 -2.87
CA SER A 77 5.63 -9.41 -2.76
C SER A 77 4.16 -9.63 -3.10
N GLY A 78 3.85 -10.49 -4.10
CA GLY A 78 2.49 -10.78 -4.51
C GLY A 78 1.60 -11.24 -3.34
N PRO A 79 1.93 -12.34 -2.65
CA PRO A 79 1.16 -12.81 -1.49
C PRO A 79 1.07 -11.80 -0.35
N LEU A 80 2.13 -11.03 -0.05
CA LEU A 80 2.14 -10.05 1.03
C LEU A 80 1.17 -8.89 0.74
N PHE A 81 1.28 -8.25 -0.42
CA PHE A 81 0.35 -7.20 -0.84
C PHE A 81 -1.07 -7.73 -1.02
N GLY A 82 -1.22 -8.93 -1.58
CA GLY A 82 -2.52 -9.56 -1.75
C GLY A 82 -3.26 -9.78 -0.44
N MET A 83 -2.56 -10.23 0.60
CA MET A 83 -3.12 -10.37 1.95
C MET A 83 -3.44 -9.02 2.59
N PHE A 84 -2.57 -8.03 2.45
CA PHE A 84 -2.82 -6.67 2.91
C PHE A 84 -4.13 -6.11 2.32
N PHE A 85 -4.29 -6.15 1.02
CA PHE A 85 -5.49 -5.64 0.34
C PHE A 85 -6.74 -6.47 0.63
N ARG A 86 -6.60 -7.78 0.89
CA ARG A 86 -7.72 -8.62 1.31
C ARG A 86 -8.29 -8.15 2.64
N GLU A 87 -7.44 -7.91 3.61
CA GLU A 87 -7.86 -7.44 4.93
C GLU A 87 -8.43 -6.01 4.87
N MET A 88 -7.87 -5.15 4.00
CA MET A 88 -8.49 -3.86 3.72
C MET A 88 -9.91 -4.03 3.19
N GLY A 89 -10.12 -4.84 2.16
CA GLY A 89 -11.46 -5.07 1.59
C GLY A 89 -12.45 -5.62 2.61
N ASN A 90 -12.00 -6.51 3.49
CA ASN A 90 -12.84 -7.13 4.52
C ASN A 90 -13.35 -6.12 5.58
N ALA A 91 -12.66 -5.02 5.78
CA ALA A 91 -13.04 -4.00 6.77
C ALA A 91 -14.21 -3.10 6.32
N PHE A 92 -14.55 -3.10 5.03
CA PHE A 92 -15.64 -2.27 4.52
C PHE A 92 -16.95 -3.06 4.45
N ASP A 93 -17.92 -2.70 5.30
CA ASP A 93 -19.26 -3.29 5.34
C ASP A 93 -20.31 -2.42 4.61
N SER A 94 -19.94 -1.22 4.16
CA SER A 94 -20.77 -0.26 3.43
C SER A 94 -20.03 0.28 2.21
N ASP A 95 -20.75 1.09 1.41
CA ASP A 95 -20.17 1.79 0.26
C ASP A 95 -19.36 3.04 0.65
N GLU A 96 -19.23 3.32 1.96
CA GLU A 96 -18.50 4.47 2.46
C GLU A 96 -17.08 4.08 2.91
N LEU A 97 -16.11 4.90 2.50
CA LEU A 97 -14.74 4.89 3.02
C LEU A 97 -14.70 5.72 4.31
N THR A 98 -14.99 5.10 5.44
CA THR A 98 -14.88 5.75 6.76
C THR A 98 -13.46 5.64 7.33
N VAL A 99 -13.10 6.54 8.24
CA VAL A 99 -11.80 6.50 8.91
C VAL A 99 -11.65 5.23 9.74
N GLU A 100 -12.72 4.79 10.38
CA GLU A 100 -12.75 3.56 11.19
C GLU A 100 -12.47 2.33 10.35
N ALA A 101 -13.13 2.21 9.18
CA ALA A 101 -12.94 1.07 8.29
C ALA A 101 -11.51 1.08 7.67
N LEU A 102 -10.99 2.27 7.32
CA LEU A 102 -9.61 2.42 6.86
C LEU A 102 -8.61 2.00 7.94
N ALA A 103 -8.75 2.50 9.17
CA ALA A 103 -7.89 2.17 10.29
C ALA A 103 -7.92 0.65 10.58
N GLN A 104 -9.12 0.07 10.65
CA GLN A 104 -9.29 -1.36 10.90
C GLN A 104 -8.68 -2.20 9.75
N GLY A 105 -8.93 -1.82 8.50
CA GLY A 105 -8.43 -2.54 7.32
C GLY A 105 -6.91 -2.52 7.24
N VAL A 106 -6.28 -1.36 7.47
CA VAL A 106 -4.82 -1.22 7.44
C VAL A 106 -4.18 -1.97 8.62
N ALA A 107 -4.75 -1.90 9.83
CA ALA A 107 -4.26 -2.64 11.00
C ALA A 107 -4.35 -4.17 10.78
N ASN A 108 -5.47 -4.67 10.25
CA ASN A 108 -5.63 -6.09 9.93
C ASN A 108 -4.66 -6.52 8.81
N GLY A 109 -4.47 -5.66 7.81
CA GLY A 109 -3.51 -5.87 6.73
C GLY A 109 -2.07 -5.95 7.24
N LEU A 110 -1.67 -5.05 8.14
CA LEU A 110 -0.38 -5.08 8.82
C LEU A 110 -0.17 -6.43 9.53
N ALA A 111 -1.12 -6.83 10.37
CA ALA A 111 -1.04 -8.09 11.10
C ALA A 111 -0.95 -9.32 10.16
N ALA A 112 -1.62 -9.27 9.00
CA ALA A 112 -1.51 -10.33 8.00
C ALA A 112 -0.12 -10.38 7.35
N VAL A 113 0.45 -9.22 7.02
CA VAL A 113 1.81 -9.10 6.46
C VAL A 113 2.86 -9.57 7.45
N GLU A 114 2.80 -9.13 8.70
CA GLU A 114 3.72 -9.56 9.78
C GLU A 114 3.68 -11.07 9.98
N ARG A 115 2.49 -11.64 10.05
CA ARG A 115 2.30 -13.09 10.24
C ARG A 115 2.87 -13.89 9.05
N LEU A 116 2.61 -13.45 7.80
CA LEU A 116 3.04 -14.15 6.60
C LEU A 116 4.53 -13.94 6.33
N GLY A 117 5.01 -12.69 6.40
CA GLY A 117 6.39 -12.29 6.11
C GLY A 117 7.34 -12.52 7.28
N LYS A 118 6.80 -12.75 8.49
CA LYS A 118 7.57 -12.83 9.75
C LYS A 118 8.49 -11.63 9.94
N ALA A 119 8.05 -10.47 9.46
CA ALA A 119 8.76 -9.21 9.57
C ALA A 119 8.15 -8.35 10.67
N ALA A 120 8.97 -7.51 11.27
CA ALA A 120 8.59 -6.53 12.27
C ALA A 120 9.12 -5.14 11.87
N VAL A 121 8.67 -4.10 12.55
CA VAL A 121 9.24 -2.75 12.42
C VAL A 121 10.74 -2.81 12.74
N GLY A 122 11.55 -2.21 11.87
CA GLY A 122 13.01 -2.24 11.96
C GLY A 122 13.68 -3.33 11.13
N ASP A 123 12.92 -4.13 10.37
CA ASP A 123 13.46 -5.17 9.49
C ASP A 123 13.78 -4.66 8.07
N ALA A 124 13.57 -3.37 7.77
CA ALA A 124 13.67 -2.73 6.45
C ALA A 124 12.77 -3.42 5.41
N THR A 125 11.46 -3.37 5.61
CA THR A 125 10.44 -4.00 4.76
C THR A 125 9.21 -3.08 4.61
N MET A 126 8.23 -3.52 3.84
CA MET A 126 6.92 -2.84 3.75
C MET A 126 6.25 -2.62 5.12
N VAL A 127 6.58 -3.41 6.15
CA VAL A 127 6.05 -3.26 7.52
C VAL A 127 6.43 -1.89 8.10
N ASP A 128 7.64 -1.41 7.81
CA ASP A 128 8.14 -0.11 8.28
C ASP A 128 7.35 1.08 7.72
N ALA A 129 6.67 0.91 6.59
CA ALA A 129 5.76 1.91 6.03
C ALA A 129 4.30 1.70 6.43
N ILE A 130 3.84 0.44 6.53
CA ILE A 130 2.44 0.15 6.90
C ILE A 130 2.19 0.48 8.38
N SER A 131 3.13 0.17 9.29
CA SER A 131 2.94 0.36 10.73
C SER A 131 2.66 1.82 11.10
N PRO A 132 3.49 2.81 10.71
CA PRO A 132 3.20 4.20 11.03
C PRO A 132 1.93 4.73 10.35
N ALA A 133 1.57 4.23 9.17
CA ALA A 133 0.30 4.57 8.53
C ALA A 133 -0.91 4.02 9.31
N ALA A 134 -0.81 2.79 9.84
CA ALA A 134 -1.83 2.20 10.70
C ALA A 134 -2.00 2.99 12.01
N ASP A 135 -0.91 3.40 12.63
CA ASP A 135 -0.91 4.21 13.85
C ASP A 135 -1.57 5.58 13.61
N ALA A 136 -1.23 6.25 12.50
CA ALA A 136 -1.82 7.52 12.12
C ALA A 136 -3.34 7.41 11.90
N LEU A 137 -3.81 6.38 11.19
CA LEU A 137 -5.24 6.13 11.00
C LEU A 137 -5.94 5.77 12.32
N GLY A 138 -5.32 4.91 13.13
CA GLY A 138 -5.85 4.50 14.43
C GLY A 138 -6.03 5.66 15.40
N ALA A 139 -5.11 6.63 15.42
CA ALA A 139 -5.20 7.83 16.23
C ALA A 139 -6.36 8.77 15.84
N LEU A 140 -6.85 8.66 14.59
CA LEU A 140 -7.93 9.50 14.06
C LEU A 140 -9.28 8.76 14.04
N ALA A 141 -9.30 7.45 14.20
CA ALA A 141 -10.52 6.66 14.26
C ALA A 141 -11.36 7.09 15.50
N GLY A 142 -12.67 7.23 15.30
CA GLY A 142 -13.60 7.69 16.34
C GLY A 142 -13.57 9.20 16.61
N SER A 143 -12.82 9.98 15.85
CA SER A 143 -12.83 11.43 15.88
C SER A 143 -13.69 12.02 14.74
N ASP A 144 -13.96 13.33 14.77
CA ASP A 144 -14.63 14.04 13.66
C ASP A 144 -13.71 14.27 12.44
N CYS A 145 -12.66 13.45 12.29
CA CYS A 145 -11.70 13.54 11.20
C CYS A 145 -12.32 13.05 9.89
N THR A 146 -12.08 13.78 8.80
CA THR A 146 -12.50 13.34 7.47
C THR A 146 -11.56 12.27 6.94
N ALA A 147 -12.06 11.36 6.08
CA ALA A 147 -11.24 10.35 5.42
C ALA A 147 -10.09 10.97 4.58
N GLU A 148 -10.32 12.19 4.03
CA GLU A 148 -9.30 12.96 3.33
C GLU A 148 -8.11 13.28 4.23
N ARG A 149 -8.38 13.89 5.40
CA ARG A 149 -7.33 14.24 6.35
C ARG A 149 -6.62 12.98 6.87
N ALA A 150 -7.38 11.92 7.18
CA ALA A 150 -6.84 10.67 7.66
C ALA A 150 -5.88 10.02 6.64
N LEU A 151 -6.24 10.02 5.35
CA LEU A 151 -5.38 9.52 4.29
C LEU A 151 -4.13 10.39 4.08
N HIS A 152 -4.23 11.71 4.27
CA HIS A 152 -3.07 12.60 4.20
C HIS A 152 -2.05 12.33 5.31
N GLU A 153 -2.54 12.16 6.55
CA GLU A 153 -1.68 11.79 7.69
C GLU A 153 -1.06 10.40 7.49
N ALA A 154 -1.84 9.41 7.01
CA ALA A 154 -1.34 8.08 6.70
C ALA A 154 -0.28 8.10 5.59
N ALA A 155 -0.47 8.90 4.54
CA ALA A 155 0.49 9.05 3.46
C ALA A 155 1.81 9.66 3.93
N THR A 156 1.73 10.65 4.82
CA THR A 156 2.91 11.28 5.42
C THR A 156 3.68 10.27 6.28
N ALA A 157 2.97 9.56 7.16
CA ALA A 157 3.56 8.54 8.03
C ALA A 157 4.17 7.37 7.23
N ALA A 158 3.46 6.88 6.19
CA ALA A 158 3.96 5.83 5.32
C ALA A 158 5.24 6.24 4.57
N ARG A 159 5.30 7.49 4.08
CA ARG A 159 6.48 8.00 3.39
C ARG A 159 7.69 8.11 4.32
N GLU A 160 7.49 8.64 5.53
CA GLU A 160 8.56 8.74 6.53
C GLU A 160 9.05 7.34 6.95
N GLY A 161 8.13 6.40 7.16
CA GLY A 161 8.44 5.01 7.45
C GLY A 161 9.19 4.33 6.30
N ALA A 162 8.78 4.56 5.05
CA ALA A 162 9.50 4.05 3.89
C ALA A 162 10.92 4.62 3.84
N GLN A 163 11.09 5.93 4.02
CA GLN A 163 12.41 6.58 4.00
C GLN A 163 13.35 6.04 5.08
N SER A 164 12.83 5.70 6.26
CA SER A 164 13.64 5.15 7.34
C SER A 164 14.28 3.81 7.00
N THR A 165 13.72 3.04 6.05
CA THR A 165 14.27 1.74 5.64
C THR A 165 15.68 1.86 5.06
N ALA A 166 16.04 3.00 4.49
CA ALA A 166 17.39 3.24 3.96
C ALA A 166 18.47 3.27 5.05
N ASP A 167 18.11 3.61 6.29
CA ASP A 167 19.04 3.66 7.42
C ASP A 167 19.18 2.31 8.14
N ILE A 168 18.38 1.30 7.76
CA ILE A 168 18.31 -0.01 8.40
C ILE A 168 19.00 -1.04 7.51
N VAL A 169 19.75 -1.96 8.15
CA VAL A 169 20.23 -3.16 7.47
C VAL A 169 19.09 -4.17 7.43
N ALA A 170 18.70 -4.58 6.23
CA ALA A 170 17.57 -5.48 6.06
C ALA A 170 17.76 -6.81 6.80
N ALA A 171 16.78 -7.17 7.64
CA ALA A 171 16.79 -8.42 8.41
C ALA A 171 15.91 -9.50 7.76
N ARG A 172 15.14 -9.17 6.73
CA ARG A 172 14.19 -10.06 6.05
C ARG A 172 14.27 -9.96 4.53
N GLY A 173 13.67 -10.96 3.88
CA GLY A 173 13.60 -11.00 2.43
C GLY A 173 14.97 -11.16 1.77
N ARG A 174 15.02 -10.88 0.47
CA ARG A 174 16.27 -10.99 -0.31
C ARG A 174 17.30 -9.95 0.08
N ALA A 175 16.85 -8.76 0.47
CA ALA A 175 17.72 -7.68 0.95
C ALA A 175 18.60 -8.09 2.14
N SER A 176 18.15 -9.03 2.98
CA SER A 176 18.95 -9.55 4.11
C SER A 176 20.24 -10.27 3.67
N TYR A 177 20.31 -10.78 2.45
CA TYR A 177 21.52 -11.41 1.93
C TYR A 177 22.58 -10.40 1.47
N VAL A 178 22.16 -9.15 1.22
CA VAL A 178 23.07 -8.06 0.84
C VAL A 178 23.77 -7.46 2.06
N GLY A 179 23.12 -7.52 3.23
CA GLY A 179 23.68 -7.04 4.50
C GLY A 179 23.98 -5.54 4.49
N GLU A 180 25.12 -5.13 5.03
CA GLU A 180 25.56 -3.72 5.12
C GLU A 180 25.66 -3.01 3.77
N LEU A 181 25.86 -3.73 2.67
CA LEU A 181 25.91 -3.13 1.33
C LEU A 181 24.56 -2.57 0.89
N GLY A 182 23.46 -3.04 1.48
CA GLY A 182 22.13 -2.51 1.24
C GLY A 182 21.80 -1.23 2.01
N ARG A 183 22.65 -0.79 2.94
CA ARG A 183 22.43 0.44 3.70
C ARG A 183 22.47 1.65 2.76
N GLY A 184 21.54 2.56 2.90
CA GLY A 184 21.35 3.71 2.03
C GLY A 184 20.37 3.46 0.88
N VAL A 185 19.86 2.21 0.74
CA VAL A 185 18.90 1.86 -0.30
C VAL A 185 17.52 1.68 0.32
N LEU A 186 16.53 2.37 -0.25
CA LEU A 186 15.14 2.34 0.16
C LEU A 186 14.52 0.96 -0.17
N ASP A 187 13.77 0.36 0.75
CA ASP A 187 13.01 -0.87 0.45
C ASP A 187 11.93 -0.60 -0.60
N PRO A 188 11.90 -1.32 -1.75
CA PRO A 188 10.92 -1.08 -2.80
C PRO A 188 9.49 -1.39 -2.37
N GLY A 189 9.28 -2.35 -1.44
CA GLY A 189 7.97 -2.66 -0.88
C GLY A 189 7.44 -1.52 0.00
N ALA A 190 8.30 -0.94 0.84
CA ALA A 190 7.96 0.23 1.66
C ALA A 190 7.66 1.46 0.78
N ALA A 191 8.46 1.69 -0.26
CA ALA A 191 8.22 2.77 -1.23
C ALA A 191 6.86 2.61 -1.92
N MET A 192 6.50 1.40 -2.29
CA MET A 192 5.19 1.10 -2.90
C MET A 192 4.03 1.34 -1.94
N VAL A 193 4.17 1.02 -0.64
CA VAL A 193 3.18 1.35 0.39
C VAL A 193 2.98 2.86 0.51
N ALA A 194 4.05 3.64 0.52
CA ALA A 194 3.97 5.10 0.52
C ALA A 194 3.20 5.62 -0.70
N MET A 195 3.52 5.14 -1.91
CA MET A 195 2.81 5.50 -3.14
C MET A 195 1.31 5.17 -3.09
N PHE A 196 0.95 4.05 -2.48
CA PHE A 196 -0.45 3.65 -2.30
C PHE A 196 -1.22 4.68 -1.46
N PHE A 197 -0.71 5.06 -0.29
CA PHE A 197 -1.38 6.06 0.56
C PHE A 197 -1.35 7.46 -0.06
N GLU A 198 -0.28 7.85 -0.73
CA GLU A 198 -0.19 9.13 -1.47
C GLU A 198 -1.22 9.22 -2.60
N ALA A 199 -1.50 8.12 -3.29
CA ALA A 199 -2.56 8.08 -4.29
C ALA A 199 -3.94 8.31 -3.65
N GLY A 200 -4.22 7.67 -2.50
CA GLY A 200 -5.46 7.87 -1.74
C GLY A 200 -5.64 9.31 -1.27
N ALA A 201 -4.60 9.91 -0.72
CA ALA A 201 -4.60 11.31 -0.29
C ALA A 201 -4.88 12.27 -1.46
N ALA A 202 -4.32 12.01 -2.64
CA ALA A 202 -4.51 12.85 -3.82
C ALA A 202 -5.96 12.83 -4.34
N ILE A 203 -6.61 11.67 -4.34
CA ILE A 203 -8.03 11.55 -4.74
C ILE A 203 -8.94 12.26 -3.73
N ALA A 204 -8.66 12.10 -2.46
CA ALA A 204 -9.40 12.76 -1.39
C ALA A 204 -9.33 14.30 -1.51
N GLY A 205 -8.17 14.86 -1.82
CA GLY A 205 -7.97 16.31 -1.99
C GLY A 205 -8.67 16.90 -3.23
N SER A 206 -8.86 16.12 -4.29
CA SER A 206 -9.48 16.60 -5.53
C SER A 206 -10.98 16.89 -5.40
N GLU A 207 -11.70 16.25 -4.45
CA GLU A 207 -13.11 16.49 -4.21
C GLU A 207 -13.40 17.86 -3.57
N VAL A 208 -12.49 18.40 -2.75
CA VAL A 208 -12.66 19.71 -2.11
C VAL A 208 -12.57 20.83 -3.15
N ALA A 209 -11.68 20.71 -4.12
CA ALA A 209 -11.51 21.69 -5.18
C ALA A 209 -12.72 21.78 -6.13
N THR A 210 -13.56 20.75 -6.18
CA THR A 210 -14.75 20.70 -7.10
C THR A 210 -16.02 21.19 -6.40
N ARG A 211 -16.02 21.35 -5.06
CA ARG A 211 -17.18 21.79 -4.25
C ARG A 211 -17.14 23.27 -3.86
N THR A 212 -16.07 23.99 -4.21
CA THR A 212 -15.91 25.45 -4.01
C THR A 212 -16.08 26.20 -5.31
#